data_ad89a7075a4d7b0c30d8d36fb56da239
#
_entry.id   ad89a7075a4d7b0c30d8d36fb56da239
#
_cell.length_a   1.000
_cell.length_b   1.000
_cell.length_c   1.000
_cell.angle_alpha   90.00
_cell.angle_beta   90.00
_cell.angle_gamma   90.00
#
_symmetry.space_group_name_H-M   'P 1'
#
loop_
_entity.id
_entity.type
_entity.pdbx_description
1 polymer ?
#
loop_
_entity_poly.entity_id
_entity_poly.type
_entity_poly.pdbx_seq_one_letter_code
_entity_poly.pdbx_strand_id
1 'polypeptide(L)'
;MKKENRLAVLTLLGIILLSVPASAQTAAANPEARLKELGIKLKTPAPPSANFIPAVKVGNLVFLSGQGPVKEDGNFMIGKVGKEFTLEEAKYAARLTGISLLEALKAELGDLNKVKRIVKVLGMVNAVPEFDKHSQVINGFSDLMVEVFGENGRHARSAVGMGSLPRNIPVEIEMIVELKN
;
A
#
# COMPACT_ATOMS: atom_id res chain seq x y z
N MET A 1 76.95 -23.77 38.46
CA MET A 1 76.19 -22.51 38.31
C MET A 1 75.45 -22.57 36.98
N LYS A 2 74.12 -22.86 37.01
CA LYS A 2 73.28 -22.89 35.83
C LYS A 2 72.40 -21.60 35.84
N LYS A 3 72.53 -20.77 34.78
CA LYS A 3 71.69 -19.62 34.55
C LYS A 3 70.41 -20.09 33.92
N GLU A 4 69.24 -19.84 34.57
CA GLU A 4 67.97 -20.06 34.02
C GLU A 4 67.50 -18.79 33.23
N ASN A 5 67.28 -18.96 31.92
CA ASN A 5 66.71 -17.96 31.08
C ASN A 5 65.14 -17.99 31.24
N ARG A 6 64.55 -16.96 31.83
CA ARG A 6 63.12 -16.79 31.87
C ARG A 6 62.71 -16.05 30.61
N LEU A 7 62.04 -16.78 29.73
CA LEU A 7 61.38 -16.22 28.52
C LEU A 7 60.04 -15.60 28.92
N ALA A 8 59.93 -14.30 28.80
CA ALA A 8 58.67 -13.58 29.02
C ALA A 8 57.80 -13.68 27.75
N VAL A 9 56.65 -14.37 27.85
CA VAL A 9 55.65 -14.43 26.79
C VAL A 9 54.70 -13.21 26.95
N LEU A 10 54.81 -12.23 26.06
CA LEU A 10 53.86 -11.15 25.94
C LEU A 10 52.62 -11.65 25.17
N THR A 11 51.51 -11.81 25.87
CA THR A 11 50.20 -12.10 25.24
C THR A 11 49.57 -10.78 24.76
N LEU A 12 49.58 -10.58 23.46
CA LEU A 12 48.89 -9.44 22.82
C LEU A 12 47.40 -9.75 22.76
N LEU A 13 46.59 -9.10 23.61
CA LEU A 13 45.15 -9.19 23.57
C LEU A 13 44.62 -8.26 22.44
N GLY A 14 44.33 -8.83 21.29
CA GLY A 14 43.71 -8.11 20.18
C GLY A 14 42.24 -7.83 20.49
N ILE A 15 41.88 -6.55 20.71
CA ILE A 15 40.48 -6.10 20.81
C ILE A 15 39.88 -6.07 19.41
N ILE A 16 39.06 -7.05 19.07
CA ILE A 16 38.25 -7.04 17.85
C ILE A 16 37.08 -6.10 18.10
N LEU A 17 37.14 -4.87 17.57
CA LEU A 17 36.04 -3.97 17.48
C LEU A 17 35.04 -4.51 16.44
N LEU A 18 33.99 -5.20 16.90
CA LEU A 18 32.82 -5.55 16.10
C LEU A 18 32.11 -4.25 15.77
N SER A 19 32.31 -3.74 14.56
CA SER A 19 31.50 -2.67 14.00
C SER A 19 30.06 -3.20 13.77
N VAL A 20 29.13 -2.88 14.66
CA VAL A 20 27.71 -3.09 14.45
C VAL A 20 27.31 -2.21 13.26
N PRO A 21 26.76 -2.76 12.17
CA PRO A 21 26.27 -1.93 11.08
C PRO A 21 25.18 -1.02 11.64
N ALA A 22 25.37 0.29 11.52
CA ALA A 22 24.32 1.27 11.81
C ALA A 22 23.11 0.87 10.99
N SER A 23 21.99 0.57 11.65
CA SER A 23 20.71 0.34 10.99
C SER A 23 20.47 1.52 10.06
N ALA A 24 20.47 1.27 8.75
CA ALA A 24 20.11 2.28 7.77
C ALA A 24 18.70 2.76 8.13
N GLN A 25 18.63 3.94 8.71
CA GLN A 25 17.38 4.63 8.98
C GLN A 25 16.73 4.82 7.62
N THR A 26 15.71 4.02 7.30
CA THR A 26 14.99 4.11 6.05
C THR A 26 14.49 5.53 5.92
N ALA A 27 15.04 6.27 4.97
CA ALA A 27 14.57 7.63 4.68
C ALA A 27 13.06 7.58 4.53
N ALA A 28 12.37 8.55 5.16
CA ALA A 28 10.91 8.62 5.09
C ALA A 28 10.49 8.50 3.62
N ALA A 29 9.61 7.55 3.32
CA ALA A 29 9.15 7.33 1.96
C ALA A 29 8.61 8.66 1.39
N ASN A 30 9.05 9.01 0.18
CA ASN A 30 8.51 10.13 -0.57
C ASN A 30 7.51 9.57 -1.60
N PRO A 31 6.21 9.53 -1.29
CA PRO A 31 5.19 8.94 -2.15
C PRO A 31 5.16 9.54 -3.56
N GLU A 32 5.38 10.86 -3.69
CA GLU A 32 5.38 11.53 -5.00
C GLU A 32 6.56 11.08 -5.87
N ALA A 33 7.75 10.94 -5.28
CA ALA A 33 8.91 10.40 -6.01
C ALA A 33 8.70 8.93 -6.37
N ARG A 34 8.15 8.12 -5.46
CA ARG A 34 7.88 6.70 -5.72
C ARG A 34 6.86 6.49 -6.83
N LEU A 35 5.78 7.27 -6.89
CA LEU A 35 4.83 7.22 -7.99
C LEU A 35 5.50 7.50 -9.33
N LYS A 36 6.40 8.49 -9.39
CA LYS A 36 7.17 8.81 -10.59
C LYS A 36 8.09 7.65 -11.01
N GLU A 37 8.80 7.03 -10.06
CA GLU A 37 9.67 5.87 -10.31
C GLU A 37 8.88 4.65 -10.81
N LEU A 38 7.66 4.45 -10.29
CA LEU A 38 6.74 3.39 -10.70
C LEU A 38 6.03 3.69 -12.04
N GLY A 39 6.24 4.87 -12.61
CA GLY A 39 5.58 5.32 -13.85
C GLY A 39 4.08 5.60 -13.68
N ILE A 40 3.60 5.74 -12.43
CA ILE A 40 2.19 5.98 -12.12
C ILE A 40 1.91 7.48 -12.19
N LYS A 41 1.06 7.88 -13.12
CA LYS A 41 0.57 9.26 -13.28
C LYS A 41 -0.84 9.35 -12.73
N LEU A 42 -1.01 10.01 -11.59
CA LEU A 42 -2.32 10.25 -11.00
C LEU A 42 -3.07 11.31 -11.81
N LYS A 43 -4.32 11.02 -12.16
CA LYS A 43 -5.23 11.92 -12.85
C LYS A 43 -6.05 12.72 -11.83
N THR A 44 -6.63 13.83 -12.25
CA THR A 44 -7.68 14.49 -11.49
C THR A 44 -8.95 13.63 -11.58
N PRO A 45 -9.53 13.18 -10.45
CA PRO A 45 -10.74 12.37 -10.50
C PRO A 45 -11.92 13.18 -11.06
N ALA A 46 -12.83 12.48 -11.76
CA ALA A 46 -14.09 13.08 -12.18
C ALA A 46 -14.94 13.45 -10.94
N PRO A 47 -15.79 14.48 -11.04
CA PRO A 47 -16.77 14.79 -9.99
C PRO A 47 -17.64 13.58 -9.65
N PRO A 48 -18.05 13.40 -8.37
CA PRO A 48 -18.97 12.34 -8.00
C PRO A 48 -20.28 12.42 -8.81
N SER A 49 -20.81 11.27 -9.20
CA SER A 49 -22.09 11.18 -9.95
C SER A 49 -23.33 11.15 -9.04
N ALA A 50 -23.13 11.23 -7.72
CA ALA A 50 -24.19 11.17 -6.73
C ALA A 50 -23.88 12.12 -5.54
N ASN A 51 -24.79 12.18 -4.57
CA ASN A 51 -24.67 13.09 -3.43
C ASN A 51 -23.74 12.51 -2.34
N PHE A 52 -22.45 12.39 -2.64
CA PHE A 52 -21.38 12.03 -1.72
C PHE A 52 -20.08 12.75 -2.10
N ILE A 53 -19.09 12.74 -1.23
CA ILE A 53 -17.74 13.27 -1.50
C ILE A 53 -16.71 12.15 -1.42
N PRO A 54 -15.65 12.18 -2.28
CA PRO A 54 -14.65 11.10 -2.35
C PRO A 54 -13.80 10.95 -1.08
N ALA A 55 -13.63 12.04 -0.33
CA ALA A 55 -12.84 12.06 0.89
C ALA A 55 -13.43 13.01 1.93
N VAL A 56 -13.39 12.61 3.22
CA VAL A 56 -13.79 13.43 4.38
C VAL A 56 -12.63 13.49 5.35
N LYS A 57 -12.20 14.70 5.70
CA LYS A 57 -11.16 14.91 6.70
C LYS A 57 -11.77 15.20 8.09
N VAL A 58 -11.33 14.45 9.10
CA VAL A 58 -11.72 14.63 10.50
C VAL A 58 -10.46 14.65 11.36
N GLY A 59 -10.06 15.83 11.85
CA GLY A 59 -8.78 16.00 12.53
C GLY A 59 -7.60 15.65 11.60
N ASN A 60 -6.77 14.70 11.98
CA ASN A 60 -5.68 14.17 11.18
C ASN A 60 -6.03 12.88 10.41
N LEU A 61 -7.30 12.45 10.41
CA LEU A 61 -7.76 11.30 9.64
C LEU A 61 -8.50 11.75 8.38
N VAL A 62 -8.28 11.00 7.30
CA VAL A 62 -9.03 11.12 6.04
C VAL A 62 -9.71 9.80 5.75
N PHE A 63 -11.02 9.85 5.60
CA PHE A 63 -11.88 8.74 5.22
C PHE A 63 -12.17 8.85 3.73
N LEU A 64 -11.81 7.83 2.96
CA LEU A 64 -12.06 7.78 1.53
C LEU A 64 -13.24 6.85 1.23
N SER A 65 -14.14 7.34 0.38
CA SER A 65 -15.26 6.57 -0.15
C SER A 65 -14.77 5.41 -1.03
N GLY A 66 -15.59 4.37 -1.17
CA GLY A 66 -15.32 3.24 -2.05
C GLY A 66 -14.99 3.68 -3.47
N GLN A 67 -13.93 3.13 -4.03
CA GLN A 67 -13.52 3.31 -5.42
C GLN A 67 -13.46 1.95 -6.12
N GLY A 68 -13.66 1.97 -7.45
CA GLY A 68 -13.52 0.80 -8.32
C GLY A 68 -12.32 0.92 -9.26
N PRO A 69 -12.04 -0.16 -10.01
CA PRO A 69 -10.92 -0.23 -10.96
C PRO A 69 -11.25 0.53 -12.24
N VAL A 70 -10.62 1.68 -12.43
CA VAL A 70 -10.70 2.48 -13.64
C VAL A 70 -9.48 2.20 -14.51
N LYS A 71 -9.71 1.79 -15.76
CA LYS A 71 -8.66 1.56 -16.75
C LYS A 71 -8.09 2.87 -17.28
N GLU A 72 -7.01 2.77 -18.02
CA GLU A 72 -6.32 3.92 -18.61
C GLU A 72 -7.23 4.72 -19.58
N ASP A 73 -8.13 4.02 -20.27
CA ASP A 73 -9.16 4.59 -21.16
C ASP A 73 -10.33 5.29 -20.42
N GLY A 74 -10.34 5.28 -19.09
CA GLY A 74 -11.36 5.87 -18.26
C GLY A 74 -12.58 4.96 -17.99
N ASN A 75 -12.61 3.76 -18.56
CA ASN A 75 -13.69 2.81 -18.35
C ASN A 75 -13.45 1.92 -17.14
N PHE A 76 -14.54 1.52 -16.45
CA PHE A 76 -14.43 0.51 -15.39
C PHE A 76 -14.14 -0.89 -15.93
N MET A 77 -13.46 -1.70 -15.14
CA MET A 77 -13.52 -3.15 -15.31
C MET A 77 -14.87 -3.64 -14.80
N ILE A 78 -15.54 -4.53 -15.54
CA ILE A 78 -16.90 -5.00 -15.23
C ILE A 78 -16.93 -6.52 -15.31
N GLY A 79 -17.40 -7.20 -14.25
CA GLY A 79 -17.51 -8.65 -14.18
C GLY A 79 -17.24 -9.20 -12.79
N LYS A 80 -17.41 -10.50 -12.62
CA LYS A 80 -17.16 -11.26 -11.37
C LYS A 80 -15.82 -12.00 -11.43
N VAL A 81 -15.15 -12.05 -10.31
CA VAL A 81 -13.96 -12.88 -10.11
C VAL A 81 -14.39 -14.35 -10.05
N GLY A 82 -13.64 -15.19 -10.75
CA GLY A 82 -13.97 -16.61 -10.93
C GLY A 82 -14.92 -16.89 -12.08
N LYS A 83 -15.39 -15.86 -12.81
CA LYS A 83 -16.20 -15.99 -14.02
C LYS A 83 -15.59 -15.17 -15.17
N GLU A 84 -15.71 -13.85 -15.14
CA GLU A 84 -15.15 -12.95 -16.16
C GLU A 84 -13.66 -12.64 -15.90
N PHE A 85 -13.21 -12.74 -14.64
CA PHE A 85 -11.84 -12.43 -14.24
C PHE A 85 -11.19 -13.60 -13.51
N THR A 86 -9.95 -13.87 -13.89
CA THR A 86 -9.02 -14.72 -13.14
C THR A 86 -8.56 -14.03 -11.85
N LEU A 87 -7.88 -14.77 -10.96
CA LEU A 87 -7.27 -14.21 -9.76
C LEU A 87 -6.28 -13.08 -10.09
N GLU A 88 -5.42 -13.27 -11.10
CA GLU A 88 -4.38 -12.27 -11.43
C GLU A 88 -4.99 -11.00 -12.04
N GLU A 89 -6.01 -11.13 -12.89
CA GLU A 89 -6.76 -9.97 -13.40
C GLU A 89 -7.49 -9.23 -12.29
N ALA A 90 -8.03 -9.95 -11.31
CA ALA A 90 -8.66 -9.34 -10.13
C ALA A 90 -7.64 -8.64 -9.20
N LYS A 91 -6.42 -9.17 -9.04
CA LYS A 91 -5.30 -8.49 -8.36
C LYS A 91 -4.94 -7.19 -9.09
N TYR A 92 -4.89 -7.25 -10.42
CA TYR A 92 -4.64 -6.04 -11.22
C TYR A 92 -5.79 -5.02 -11.05
N ALA A 93 -7.06 -5.47 -11.03
CA ALA A 93 -8.20 -4.61 -10.73
C ALA A 93 -8.07 -3.94 -9.35
N ALA A 94 -7.66 -4.68 -8.31
CA ALA A 94 -7.40 -4.12 -6.98
C ALA A 94 -6.27 -3.08 -7.00
N ARG A 95 -5.21 -3.29 -7.80
CA ARG A 95 -4.15 -2.29 -8.01
C ARG A 95 -4.68 -1.02 -8.67
N LEU A 96 -5.50 -1.12 -9.71
CA LEU A 96 -6.14 0.03 -10.38
C LEU A 96 -7.06 0.78 -9.41
N THR A 97 -7.82 0.06 -8.57
CA THR A 97 -8.63 0.65 -7.51
C THR A 97 -7.77 1.45 -6.52
N GLY A 98 -6.58 0.93 -6.20
CA GLY A 98 -5.60 1.66 -5.38
C GLY A 98 -5.13 2.96 -6.03
N ILE A 99 -4.91 2.97 -7.34
CA ILE A 99 -4.57 4.19 -8.08
C ILE A 99 -5.72 5.20 -8.01
N SER A 100 -6.98 4.77 -8.21
CA SER A 100 -8.15 5.64 -8.09
C SER A 100 -8.29 6.25 -6.69
N LEU A 101 -7.98 5.48 -5.63
CA LEU A 101 -7.97 5.98 -4.25
C LEU A 101 -6.84 6.99 -4.01
N LEU A 102 -5.65 6.77 -4.59
CA LEU A 102 -4.55 7.74 -4.53
C LEU A 102 -4.87 9.04 -5.29
N GLU A 103 -5.59 8.96 -6.40
CA GLU A 103 -6.12 10.12 -7.14
C GLU A 103 -7.08 10.95 -6.28
N ALA A 104 -8.06 10.29 -5.62
CA ALA A 104 -8.99 10.95 -4.72
C ALA A 104 -8.27 11.58 -3.50
N LEU A 105 -7.32 10.85 -2.90
CA LEU A 105 -6.53 11.34 -1.77
C LEU A 105 -5.66 12.53 -2.16
N LYS A 106 -5.02 12.49 -3.34
CA LYS A 106 -4.20 13.59 -3.84
C LYS A 106 -5.05 14.83 -4.16
N ALA A 107 -6.24 14.65 -4.71
CA ALA A 107 -7.17 15.75 -4.96
C ALA A 107 -7.57 16.47 -3.66
N GLU A 108 -7.79 15.73 -2.56
CA GLU A 108 -8.11 16.26 -1.24
C GLU A 108 -6.91 16.96 -0.58
N LEU A 109 -5.71 16.37 -0.65
CA LEU A 109 -4.54 16.85 0.09
C LEU A 109 -3.64 17.82 -0.68
N GLY A 110 -3.68 17.75 -2.01
CA GLY A 110 -2.73 18.43 -2.90
C GLY A 110 -1.35 17.77 -2.96
N ASP A 111 -0.89 17.13 -1.88
CA ASP A 111 0.42 16.49 -1.75
C ASP A 111 0.33 15.22 -0.88
N LEU A 112 0.70 14.06 -1.45
CA LEU A 112 0.70 12.78 -0.74
C LEU A 112 1.83 12.65 0.29
N ASN A 113 2.83 13.53 0.28
CA ASN A 113 3.85 13.60 1.33
C ASN A 113 3.27 13.98 2.70
N LYS A 114 2.05 14.53 2.76
CA LYS A 114 1.30 14.78 3.99
C LYS A 114 0.79 13.51 4.68
N VAL A 115 0.78 12.37 3.97
CA VAL A 115 0.35 11.09 4.53
C VAL A 115 1.39 10.60 5.54
N LYS A 116 0.94 10.27 6.75
CA LYS A 116 1.74 9.62 7.78
C LYS A 116 1.72 8.11 7.58
N ARG A 117 0.52 7.52 7.43
CA ARG A 117 0.33 6.08 7.18
C ARG A 117 -1.07 5.77 6.66
N ILE A 118 -1.20 4.62 6.02
CA ILE A 118 -2.50 3.99 5.77
C ILE A 118 -2.92 3.27 7.06
N VAL A 119 -4.15 3.51 7.53
CA VAL A 119 -4.63 2.99 8.83
C VAL A 119 -5.45 1.72 8.64
N LYS A 120 -6.50 1.81 7.84
CA LYS A 120 -7.49 0.74 7.65
C LYS A 120 -7.91 0.66 6.18
N VAL A 121 -8.13 -0.56 5.73
CA VAL A 121 -8.64 -0.86 4.39
C VAL A 121 -9.76 -1.89 4.50
N LEU A 122 -10.87 -1.65 3.82
CA LEU A 122 -11.89 -2.64 3.51
C LEU A 122 -11.85 -2.91 2.00
N GLY A 123 -11.44 -4.12 1.63
CA GLY A 123 -11.46 -4.60 0.26
C GLY A 123 -12.64 -5.55 0.04
N MET A 124 -13.50 -5.21 -0.88
CA MET A 124 -14.71 -5.92 -1.26
C MET A 124 -14.52 -6.54 -2.64
N VAL A 125 -14.78 -7.83 -2.79
CA VAL A 125 -14.59 -8.58 -4.01
C VAL A 125 -15.92 -9.14 -4.50
N ASN A 126 -16.33 -8.78 -5.72
CA ASN A 126 -17.48 -9.34 -6.42
C ASN A 126 -17.06 -10.66 -7.10
N ALA A 127 -17.27 -11.77 -6.43
CA ALA A 127 -16.82 -13.08 -6.88
C ALA A 127 -17.98 -14.09 -6.99
N VAL A 128 -17.72 -15.20 -7.67
CA VAL A 128 -18.63 -16.36 -7.63
C VAL A 128 -18.64 -16.96 -6.22
N PRO A 129 -19.70 -17.68 -5.81
CA PRO A 129 -19.83 -18.18 -4.43
C PRO A 129 -18.69 -19.10 -3.99
N GLU A 130 -18.11 -19.85 -4.90
CA GLU A 130 -17.05 -20.83 -4.63
C GLU A 130 -15.65 -20.18 -4.52
N PHE A 131 -15.53 -18.88 -4.81
CA PHE A 131 -14.24 -18.19 -4.77
C PHE A 131 -13.81 -17.89 -3.33
N ASP A 132 -12.64 -18.37 -2.93
CA ASP A 132 -12.12 -18.30 -1.55
C ASP A 132 -10.84 -17.43 -1.40
N LYS A 133 -10.36 -16.82 -2.51
CA LYS A 133 -9.05 -16.12 -2.54
C LYS A 133 -9.16 -14.59 -2.45
N HIS A 134 -10.17 -14.06 -1.75
CA HIS A 134 -10.42 -12.61 -1.62
C HIS A 134 -9.20 -11.85 -1.12
N SER A 135 -8.50 -12.38 -0.11
CA SER A 135 -7.27 -11.77 0.42
C SER A 135 -6.16 -11.66 -0.63
N GLN A 136 -6.05 -12.65 -1.52
CA GLN A 136 -5.06 -12.62 -2.60
C GLN A 136 -5.41 -11.55 -3.65
N VAL A 137 -6.69 -11.35 -3.96
CA VAL A 137 -7.15 -10.26 -4.83
C VAL A 137 -6.74 -8.91 -4.25
N ILE A 138 -7.05 -8.66 -2.97
CA ILE A 138 -6.78 -7.38 -2.33
C ILE A 138 -5.27 -7.14 -2.08
N ASN A 139 -4.42 -8.17 -2.20
CA ASN A 139 -2.97 -7.96 -2.20
C ASN A 139 -2.53 -7.00 -3.31
N GLY A 140 -3.19 -7.00 -4.49
CA GLY A 140 -2.87 -6.04 -5.55
C GLY A 140 -2.93 -4.57 -5.11
N PHE A 141 -3.89 -4.24 -4.24
CA PHE A 141 -3.97 -2.92 -3.59
C PHE A 141 -2.89 -2.75 -2.50
N SER A 142 -2.77 -3.72 -1.58
CA SER A 142 -1.87 -3.61 -0.44
C SER A 142 -0.40 -3.50 -0.86
N ASP A 143 0.00 -4.24 -1.89
CA ASP A 143 1.34 -4.20 -2.45
C ASP A 143 1.63 -2.82 -3.06
N LEU A 144 0.68 -2.22 -3.78
CA LEU A 144 0.80 -0.84 -4.27
C LEU A 144 1.00 0.16 -3.12
N MET A 145 0.23 0.04 -2.02
CA MET A 145 0.39 0.94 -0.88
C MET A 145 1.80 0.83 -0.27
N VAL A 146 2.34 -0.38 -0.16
CA VAL A 146 3.71 -0.60 0.33
C VAL A 146 4.75 -0.08 -0.68
N GLU A 147 4.55 -0.27 -1.98
CA GLU A 147 5.42 0.29 -3.02
C GLU A 147 5.51 1.82 -2.94
N VAL A 148 4.38 2.49 -2.65
CA VAL A 148 4.29 3.96 -2.62
C VAL A 148 4.72 4.55 -1.28
N PHE A 149 4.28 3.98 -0.16
CA PHE A 149 4.45 4.53 1.18
C PHE A 149 5.47 3.77 2.05
N GLY A 150 6.10 2.70 1.53
CA GLY A 150 6.98 1.84 2.31
C GLY A 150 6.27 1.19 3.49
N GLU A 151 6.91 1.10 4.65
CA GLU A 151 6.32 0.54 5.87
C GLU A 151 5.05 1.27 6.32
N ASN A 152 4.90 2.55 6.00
CA ASN A 152 3.70 3.32 6.29
C ASN A 152 2.50 2.94 5.40
N GLY A 153 2.72 2.19 4.33
CA GLY A 153 1.67 1.60 3.50
C GLY A 153 1.05 0.33 4.09
N ARG A 154 1.69 -0.30 5.09
CA ARG A 154 1.13 -1.45 5.82
C ARG A 154 -0.03 -1.02 6.71
N HIS A 155 -1.16 -1.71 6.59
CA HIS A 155 -2.42 -1.29 7.18
C HIS A 155 -3.21 -2.47 7.76
N ALA A 156 -4.10 -2.19 8.70
CA ALA A 156 -5.12 -3.16 9.12
C ALA A 156 -6.12 -3.37 7.97
N ARG A 157 -6.46 -4.63 7.64
CA ARG A 157 -7.28 -4.95 6.47
C ARG A 157 -8.36 -5.97 6.76
N SER A 158 -9.52 -5.76 6.12
CA SER A 158 -10.50 -6.82 5.86
C SER A 158 -10.60 -7.02 4.35
N ALA A 159 -10.67 -8.28 3.89
CA ALA A 159 -10.91 -8.64 2.50
C ALA A 159 -12.05 -9.65 2.46
N VAL A 160 -13.17 -9.26 1.86
CA VAL A 160 -14.44 -9.99 1.93
C VAL A 160 -15.06 -10.19 0.55
N GLY A 161 -15.83 -11.27 0.39
CA GLY A 161 -16.67 -11.48 -0.78
C GLY A 161 -18.00 -10.77 -0.62
N MET A 162 -18.49 -10.18 -1.72
CA MET A 162 -19.77 -9.51 -1.81
C MET A 162 -20.68 -10.22 -2.80
N GLY A 163 -21.99 -10.28 -2.50
CA GLY A 163 -22.97 -10.85 -3.43
C GLY A 163 -23.06 -10.10 -4.75
N SER A 164 -22.84 -8.77 -4.71
CA SER A 164 -22.70 -7.90 -5.88
C SER A 164 -22.00 -6.60 -5.47
N LEU A 165 -21.43 -5.89 -6.45
CA LEU A 165 -20.91 -4.53 -6.31
C LEU A 165 -21.56 -3.60 -7.33
N PRO A 166 -21.60 -2.28 -7.06
CA PRO A 166 -22.17 -1.30 -8.00
C PRO A 166 -21.54 -1.46 -9.39
N ARG A 167 -22.32 -1.26 -10.45
CA ARG A 167 -21.89 -1.40 -11.85
C ARG A 167 -21.28 -2.77 -12.19
N ASN A 168 -21.48 -3.77 -11.32
CA ASN A 168 -20.87 -5.10 -11.46
C ASN A 168 -19.34 -5.05 -11.56
N ILE A 169 -18.67 -4.10 -10.88
CA ILE A 169 -17.20 -4.06 -10.82
C ILE A 169 -16.65 -5.26 -10.04
N PRO A 170 -15.43 -5.78 -10.35
CA PRO A 170 -14.87 -6.95 -9.66
C PRO A 170 -14.39 -6.64 -8.26
N VAL A 171 -13.98 -5.39 -7.99
CA VAL A 171 -13.39 -4.95 -6.72
C VAL A 171 -13.86 -3.56 -6.39
N GLU A 172 -14.18 -3.33 -5.11
CA GLU A 172 -14.35 -2.00 -4.52
C GLU A 172 -13.54 -1.91 -3.24
N ILE A 173 -12.85 -0.78 -3.02
CA ILE A 173 -12.00 -0.61 -1.85
C ILE A 173 -12.23 0.77 -1.26
N GLU A 174 -12.33 0.83 0.08
CA GLU A 174 -12.28 2.05 0.87
C GLU A 174 -11.09 2.03 1.83
N MET A 175 -10.60 3.20 2.23
CA MET A 175 -9.50 3.30 3.17
C MET A 175 -9.59 4.50 4.11
N ILE A 176 -8.91 4.38 5.26
CA ILE A 176 -8.69 5.45 6.23
C ILE A 176 -7.19 5.73 6.28
N VAL A 177 -6.84 7.01 6.21
CA VAL A 177 -5.46 7.50 6.16
C VAL A 177 -5.21 8.44 7.33
N GLU A 178 -4.03 8.35 7.98
CA GLU A 178 -3.56 9.31 8.97
C GLU A 178 -2.59 10.29 8.31
N LEU A 179 -2.76 11.59 8.59
CA LEU A 179 -1.88 12.65 8.13
C LEU A 179 -0.78 12.95 9.16
N LYS A 180 0.33 13.49 8.68
CA LYS A 180 1.34 14.14 9.52
C LYS A 180 0.74 15.38 10.17
N ASN A 181 1.21 15.72 11.38
CA ASN A 181 0.87 16.97 12.07
C ASN A 181 1.57 18.15 11.38
#